data_b8c5ad8f670ffa583c7d40aef111f96c
#
_entry.id   b8c5ad8f670ffa583c7d40aef111f96c
#
_cell.length_a   1.000
_cell.length_b   1.000
_cell.length_c   1.000
_cell.angle_alpha   90.00
_cell.angle_beta   90.00
_cell.angle_gamma   90.00
#
_symmetry.space_group_name_H-M   'P 1'
#
loop_
_entity.id
_entity.type
_entity.pdbx_description
1 polymer ?
#
loop_
_entity_poly.entity_id
_entity_poly.type
_entity_poly.pdbx_seq_one_letter_code
_entity_poly.pdbx_strand_id
1 'polypeptide(L)'
;METSGGTILELKKDYVYKLLRQSIFDGTLQPGYRLPPEVSLAKELKVGQVTLRSALAKLEQEGLVERVRSKGTFVSRKKSGKSFLFIIPDGAEDLETPSRYIAGGIDDAALHLALTIERCPLSLFVTFSSHERKEMVKNHNISGVILETGHRKISPETIKALQELKLPVVIPHGLPTDAAESGFLVLRTDERMAFYRAYEYIASCGHKNVASLFIRMPGEVDGQPRGFMLSELQNWAETLHLNTDPALVAYLPNDYELIRKQLQNWLQLPETPTAIMCHSDKVAMRVASILREMNVALPEKISLMGYSNFPGSQLITPALATIDTRLRDCAALALQQLLKAKEWFVPGKTPEEIFTPFVLIKRNSVVKNNRR
;
A
#
# COMPACT_ATOMS: atom_id res chain seq x y z
N MET A 1 -8.64 31.39 35.84
CA MET A 1 -9.56 30.88 34.79
C MET A 1 -9.15 31.42 33.44
N GLU A 2 -8.05 30.94 32.87
CA GLU A 2 -7.59 31.31 31.49
C GLU A 2 -6.61 30.27 30.98
N THR A 3 -7.09 29.06 30.60
CA THR A 3 -6.23 28.06 29.92
C THR A 3 -6.98 27.17 28.92
N SER A 4 -8.28 27.40 28.68
CA SER A 4 -9.06 26.56 27.77
C SER A 4 -9.17 27.08 26.33
N GLY A 5 -8.85 28.35 26.06
CA GLY A 5 -8.96 28.96 24.74
C GLY A 5 -7.81 28.55 23.76
N GLY A 6 -6.60 28.34 24.26
CA GLY A 6 -5.43 28.03 23.46
C GLY A 6 -5.52 26.65 22.82
N THR A 7 -5.93 25.64 23.54
CA THR A 7 -6.01 24.24 23.09
C THR A 7 -7.07 24.03 22.00
N ILE A 8 -8.22 24.70 22.09
CA ILE A 8 -9.29 24.59 21.09
C ILE A 8 -8.92 25.31 19.78
N LEU A 9 -8.20 26.43 19.87
CA LEU A 9 -7.70 27.17 18.70
C LEU A 9 -6.59 26.40 17.97
N GLU A 10 -5.69 25.76 18.70
CA GLU A 10 -4.65 24.90 18.13
C GLU A 10 -5.26 23.69 17.41
N LEU A 11 -6.23 23.00 18.01
CA LEU A 11 -6.94 21.88 17.40
C LEU A 11 -7.66 22.27 16.09
N LYS A 12 -8.31 23.45 16.05
CA LYS A 12 -8.99 23.94 14.85
C LYS A 12 -8.02 24.37 13.74
N LYS A 13 -6.88 24.96 14.09
CA LYS A 13 -5.82 25.32 13.17
C LYS A 13 -5.21 24.09 12.49
N ASP A 14 -4.90 23.08 13.28
CA ASP A 14 -4.36 21.82 12.78
C ASP A 14 -5.38 21.05 11.94
N TYR A 15 -6.66 21.11 12.28
CA TYR A 15 -7.73 20.54 11.47
C TYR A 15 -7.81 21.18 10.08
N VAL A 16 -7.87 22.52 9.99
CA VAL A 16 -7.94 23.24 8.70
C VAL A 16 -6.69 22.99 7.86
N TYR A 17 -5.52 23.02 8.49
CA TYR A 17 -4.27 22.70 7.82
C TYR A 17 -4.28 21.27 7.23
N LYS A 18 -4.67 20.27 8.04
CA LYS A 18 -4.75 18.88 7.60
C LYS A 18 -5.76 18.70 6.47
N LEU A 19 -6.93 19.34 6.55
CA LEU A 19 -7.99 19.26 5.56
C LEU A 19 -7.52 19.80 4.21
N LEU A 20 -7.03 21.05 4.18
CA LEU A 20 -6.55 21.67 2.93
C LEU A 20 -5.33 20.94 2.38
N ARG A 21 -4.43 20.51 3.24
CA ARG A 21 -3.27 19.70 2.85
C ARG A 21 -3.70 18.40 2.21
N GLN A 22 -4.66 17.69 2.80
CA GLN A 22 -5.20 16.46 2.24
C GLN A 22 -5.83 16.71 0.86
N SER A 23 -6.64 17.77 0.71
CA SER A 23 -7.28 18.12 -0.56
C SER A 23 -6.29 18.50 -1.68
N ILE A 24 -5.10 19.00 -1.31
CA ILE A 24 -4.01 19.22 -2.27
C ILE A 24 -3.36 17.86 -2.63
N PHE A 25 -3.18 16.98 -1.65
CA PHE A 25 -2.55 15.67 -1.85
C PHE A 25 -3.41 14.69 -2.65
N ASP A 26 -4.72 14.69 -2.46
CA ASP A 26 -5.65 13.81 -3.17
C ASP A 26 -6.11 14.40 -4.52
N GLY A 27 -5.60 15.59 -4.87
CA GLY A 27 -5.89 16.25 -6.14
C GLY A 27 -7.24 16.93 -6.23
N THR A 28 -8.02 17.00 -5.16
CA THR A 28 -9.27 17.79 -5.10
C THR A 28 -8.97 19.27 -5.37
N LEU A 29 -7.83 19.76 -4.85
CA LEU A 29 -7.31 21.09 -5.13
C LEU A 29 -6.09 20.98 -6.05
N GLN A 30 -6.32 21.16 -7.36
CA GLN A 30 -5.30 21.04 -8.41
C GLN A 30 -4.22 22.15 -8.34
N PRO A 31 -2.97 21.90 -8.78
CA PRO A 31 -1.95 22.95 -8.93
C PRO A 31 -2.43 24.12 -9.76
N GLY A 32 -2.34 25.31 -9.21
CA GLY A 32 -2.88 26.54 -9.79
C GLY A 32 -4.34 26.82 -9.48
N TYR A 33 -5.03 25.94 -8.75
CA TYR A 33 -6.37 26.22 -8.27
C TYR A 33 -6.37 27.44 -7.35
N ARG A 34 -7.27 28.39 -7.63
CA ARG A 34 -7.45 29.59 -6.80
C ARG A 34 -8.35 29.24 -5.62
N LEU A 35 -7.83 29.30 -4.42
CA LEU A 35 -8.64 29.14 -3.22
C LEU A 35 -9.70 30.26 -3.12
N PRO A 36 -10.89 29.97 -2.56
CA PRO A 36 -11.86 31.01 -2.28
C PRO A 36 -11.26 32.15 -1.42
N PRO A 37 -11.78 33.37 -1.49
CA PRO A 37 -11.35 34.45 -0.62
C PRO A 37 -11.35 34.01 0.85
N GLU A 38 -10.35 34.45 1.64
CA GLU A 38 -10.18 33.99 3.03
C GLU A 38 -11.46 34.10 3.86
N VAL A 39 -12.26 35.16 3.65
CA VAL A 39 -13.53 35.36 4.36
C VAL A 39 -14.53 34.23 4.02
N SER A 40 -14.66 33.92 2.73
CA SER A 40 -15.57 32.88 2.25
C SER A 40 -15.12 31.50 2.69
N LEU A 41 -13.82 31.19 2.55
CA LEU A 41 -13.23 29.90 2.93
C LEU A 41 -13.31 29.67 4.44
N ALA A 42 -13.09 30.72 5.25
CA ALA A 42 -13.23 30.64 6.70
C ALA A 42 -14.68 30.32 7.12
N LYS A 43 -15.66 30.93 6.45
CA LYS A 43 -17.09 30.67 6.65
C LYS A 43 -17.46 29.24 6.24
N GLU A 44 -16.99 28.78 5.10
CA GLU A 44 -17.22 27.42 4.58
C GLU A 44 -16.66 26.36 5.54
N LEU A 45 -15.45 26.55 6.03
CA LEU A 45 -14.78 25.66 6.98
C LEU A 45 -15.22 25.85 8.44
N LYS A 46 -16.12 26.78 8.70
CA LYS A 46 -16.65 27.11 10.05
C LYS A 46 -15.54 27.43 11.05
N VAL A 47 -14.55 28.21 10.63
CA VAL A 47 -13.42 28.65 11.47
C VAL A 47 -13.22 30.17 11.43
N GLY A 48 -12.48 30.69 12.41
CA GLY A 48 -12.09 32.11 12.39
C GLY A 48 -11.03 32.41 11.32
N GLN A 49 -11.04 33.64 10.77
CA GLN A 49 -10.06 34.06 9.77
C GLN A 49 -8.60 33.93 10.27
N VAL A 50 -8.34 34.19 11.55
CA VAL A 50 -7.01 34.04 12.16
C VAL A 50 -6.55 32.58 12.07
N THR A 51 -7.45 31.65 12.39
CA THR A 51 -7.19 30.20 12.29
C THR A 51 -6.87 29.77 10.87
N LEU A 52 -7.68 30.23 9.89
CA LEU A 52 -7.45 29.96 8.47
C LEU A 52 -6.12 30.54 7.99
N ARG A 53 -5.83 31.82 8.33
CA ARG A 53 -4.54 32.45 7.97
C ARG A 53 -3.34 31.73 8.49
N SER A 54 -3.42 31.23 9.71
CA SER A 54 -2.35 30.45 10.33
C SER A 54 -2.14 29.10 9.59
N ALA A 55 -3.22 28.42 9.21
CA ALA A 55 -3.15 27.20 8.42
C ALA A 55 -2.58 27.46 7.00
N LEU A 56 -3.05 28.52 6.34
CA LEU A 56 -2.53 28.92 5.03
C LEU A 56 -1.06 29.35 5.08
N ALA A 57 -0.63 30.03 6.14
CA ALA A 57 0.78 30.41 6.32
C ALA A 57 1.68 29.16 6.45
N LYS A 58 1.21 28.11 7.15
CA LYS A 58 1.93 26.85 7.25
C LYS A 58 2.01 26.12 5.90
N LEU A 59 0.91 26.10 5.13
CA LEU A 59 0.90 25.56 3.77
C LEU A 59 1.81 26.35 2.81
N GLU A 60 1.88 27.66 2.95
CA GLU A 60 2.76 28.53 2.17
C GLU A 60 4.25 28.27 2.52
N GLN A 61 4.56 28.10 3.81
CA GLN A 61 5.90 27.72 4.27
C GLN A 61 6.34 26.34 3.72
N GLU A 62 5.40 25.44 3.55
CA GLU A 62 5.62 24.12 2.91
C GLU A 62 5.69 24.22 1.36
N GLY A 63 5.39 25.39 0.79
CA GLY A 63 5.36 25.60 -0.67
C GLY A 63 4.14 25.00 -1.36
N LEU A 64 3.14 24.58 -0.61
CA LEU A 64 1.92 23.94 -1.12
C LEU A 64 0.91 24.98 -1.65
N VAL A 65 0.97 26.20 -1.14
CA VAL A 65 0.19 27.33 -1.66
C VAL A 65 1.09 28.54 -1.85
N GLU A 66 0.69 29.46 -2.72
CA GLU A 66 1.33 30.76 -2.92
C GLU A 66 0.31 31.88 -2.79
N ARG A 67 0.67 32.95 -2.09
CA ARG A 67 -0.13 34.17 -1.97
C ARG A 67 0.34 35.20 -2.99
N VAL A 68 -0.51 35.50 -3.94
CA VAL A 68 -0.23 36.51 -4.95
C VAL A 68 -0.96 37.80 -4.59
N ARG A 69 -0.19 38.86 -4.33
CA ARG A 69 -0.74 40.16 -3.92
C ARG A 69 -1.84 40.61 -4.89
N SER A 70 -2.98 41.00 -4.34
CA SER A 70 -4.18 41.44 -5.08
C SER A 70 -4.84 40.40 -5.98
N LYS A 71 -4.31 39.17 -6.07
CA LYS A 71 -4.88 38.08 -6.87
C LYS A 71 -5.47 36.94 -6.04
N GLY A 72 -5.00 36.75 -4.81
CA GLY A 72 -5.49 35.73 -3.88
C GLY A 72 -4.47 34.64 -3.58
N THR A 73 -4.95 33.56 -2.98
CA THR A 73 -4.14 32.38 -2.64
C THR A 73 -4.39 31.29 -3.68
N PHE A 74 -3.33 30.69 -4.16
CA PHE A 74 -3.36 29.62 -5.17
C PHE A 74 -2.65 28.38 -4.66
N VAL A 75 -3.10 27.21 -5.08
CA VAL A 75 -2.31 25.99 -4.93
C VAL A 75 -1.03 26.16 -5.78
N SER A 76 0.12 25.91 -5.19
CA SER A 76 1.40 26.21 -5.82
C SER A 76 1.59 25.42 -7.12
N ARG A 77 2.06 26.12 -8.17
CA ARG A 77 2.54 25.51 -9.42
C ARG A 77 4.06 25.37 -9.44
N LYS A 78 4.74 26.01 -8.48
CA LYS A 78 6.20 25.93 -8.41
C LYS A 78 6.57 24.50 -8.04
N LYS A 79 7.42 23.87 -8.85
CA LYS A 79 8.12 22.69 -8.40
C LYS A 79 8.77 23.04 -7.06
N SER A 80 8.58 22.22 -6.04
CA SER A 80 9.03 22.51 -4.66
C SER A 80 10.56 22.66 -4.52
N GLY A 81 11.28 22.59 -5.61
CA GLY A 81 12.75 22.57 -5.65
C GLY A 81 13.36 21.30 -5.03
N LYS A 82 12.52 20.44 -4.44
CA LYS A 82 12.95 19.13 -3.91
C LYS A 82 12.74 18.06 -4.96
N SER A 83 13.79 17.29 -5.19
CA SER A 83 13.72 16.07 -5.98
C SER A 83 13.85 14.86 -5.07
N PHE A 84 13.16 13.79 -5.43
CA PHE A 84 13.26 12.51 -4.74
C PHE A 84 13.70 11.44 -5.73
N LEU A 85 14.54 10.53 -5.28
CA LEU A 85 14.97 9.38 -6.07
C LEU A 85 13.96 8.24 -5.84
N PHE A 86 13.38 7.73 -6.92
CA PHE A 86 12.54 6.56 -6.90
C PHE A 86 13.28 5.39 -7.53
N ILE A 87 13.72 4.46 -6.68
CA ILE A 87 14.37 3.22 -7.11
C ILE A 87 13.30 2.15 -7.28
N ILE A 88 13.23 1.59 -8.48
CA ILE A 88 12.22 0.62 -8.90
C ILE A 88 12.86 -0.72 -9.23
N PRO A 89 12.26 -1.87 -8.87
CA PRO A 89 12.72 -3.17 -9.31
C PRO A 89 12.57 -3.32 -10.83
N ASP A 90 13.45 -4.10 -11.43
CA ASP A 90 13.33 -4.43 -12.84
C ASP A 90 12.06 -5.26 -13.09
N GLY A 91 11.39 -5.01 -14.21
CA GLY A 91 10.11 -5.64 -14.54
C GLY A 91 8.90 -5.07 -13.79
N ALA A 92 9.02 -3.92 -13.16
CA ALA A 92 7.91 -3.22 -12.47
C ALA A 92 6.75 -2.80 -13.41
N GLU A 93 6.88 -2.99 -14.71
CA GLU A 93 5.90 -2.62 -15.73
C GLU A 93 4.75 -3.64 -15.87
N ASP A 94 4.89 -4.83 -15.29
CA ASP A 94 3.84 -5.86 -15.32
C ASP A 94 2.57 -5.33 -14.63
N LEU A 95 1.43 -5.47 -15.33
CA LEU A 95 0.13 -4.90 -14.95
C LEU A 95 -0.41 -5.39 -13.60
N GLU A 96 0.04 -6.55 -13.15
CA GLU A 96 -0.46 -7.21 -11.95
C GLU A 96 0.61 -7.30 -10.84
N THR A 97 1.48 -6.30 -10.78
CA THR A 97 2.48 -6.18 -9.71
C THR A 97 2.18 -4.99 -8.80
N PRO A 98 2.44 -5.07 -7.48
CA PRO A 98 2.36 -3.93 -6.58
C PRO A 98 3.14 -2.72 -7.08
N SER A 99 4.34 -2.96 -7.64
CA SER A 99 5.26 -1.91 -8.12
C SER A 99 4.63 -0.95 -9.11
N ARG A 100 3.78 -1.45 -10.03
CA ARG A 100 3.08 -0.60 -10.99
C ARG A 100 2.11 0.38 -10.31
N TYR A 101 1.38 -0.08 -9.31
CA TYR A 101 0.41 0.77 -8.58
C TYR A 101 1.12 1.76 -7.67
N ILE A 102 2.23 1.35 -7.07
CA ILE A 102 3.09 2.24 -6.30
C ILE A 102 3.68 3.31 -7.22
N ALA A 103 4.24 2.93 -8.37
CA ALA A 103 4.77 3.88 -9.35
C ALA A 103 3.70 4.90 -9.79
N GLY A 104 2.50 4.42 -10.15
CA GLY A 104 1.39 5.31 -10.50
C GLY A 104 0.96 6.23 -9.35
N GLY A 105 0.94 5.74 -8.12
CA GLY A 105 0.63 6.57 -6.94
C GLY A 105 1.70 7.62 -6.64
N ILE A 106 2.99 7.30 -6.88
CA ILE A 106 4.10 8.25 -6.79
C ILE A 106 3.93 9.36 -7.84
N ASP A 107 3.61 8.99 -9.09
CA ASP A 107 3.43 9.97 -10.17
C ASP A 107 2.26 10.92 -9.89
N ASP A 108 1.12 10.37 -9.50
CA ASP A 108 -0.06 11.17 -9.17
C ASP A 108 0.26 12.14 -8.03
N ALA A 109 0.85 11.63 -6.94
CA ALA A 109 1.20 12.46 -5.78
C ALA A 109 2.28 13.50 -6.11
N ALA A 110 3.30 13.14 -6.89
CA ALA A 110 4.35 14.05 -7.30
C ALA A 110 3.80 15.20 -8.18
N LEU A 111 2.87 14.88 -9.09
CA LEU A 111 2.19 15.87 -9.91
C LEU A 111 1.42 16.87 -9.05
N HIS A 112 0.62 16.38 -8.10
CA HIS A 112 -0.18 17.22 -7.21
C HIS A 112 0.66 18.10 -6.28
N LEU A 113 1.83 17.60 -5.88
CA LEU A 113 2.75 18.31 -4.98
C LEU A 113 3.80 19.14 -5.71
N ALA A 114 3.77 19.15 -7.05
CA ALA A 114 4.78 19.79 -7.90
C ALA A 114 6.22 19.34 -7.55
N LEU A 115 6.41 18.05 -7.25
CA LEU A 115 7.70 17.44 -6.94
C LEU A 115 8.36 16.91 -8.21
N THR A 116 9.69 16.82 -8.18
CA THR A 116 10.47 16.11 -9.20
C THR A 116 10.81 14.71 -8.69
N ILE A 117 10.53 13.70 -9.52
CA ILE A 117 10.89 12.30 -9.23
C ILE A 117 11.92 11.86 -10.26
N GLU A 118 13.13 11.60 -9.79
CA GLU A 118 14.19 10.96 -10.56
C GLU A 118 14.04 9.45 -10.42
N ARG A 119 14.04 8.72 -11.53
CA ARG A 119 13.84 7.25 -11.52
C ARG A 119 15.14 6.55 -11.82
N CYS A 120 15.39 5.48 -11.07
CA CYS A 120 16.55 4.63 -11.28
C CYS A 120 16.12 3.15 -11.12
N PRO A 121 16.33 2.29 -12.12
CA PRO A 121 16.21 0.85 -11.93
C PRO A 121 17.14 0.36 -10.83
N LEU A 122 16.68 -0.58 -10.01
CA LEU A 122 17.47 -1.11 -8.90
C LEU A 122 18.77 -1.79 -9.41
N SER A 123 18.68 -2.55 -10.50
CA SER A 123 19.84 -3.17 -11.13
C SER A 123 20.91 -2.17 -11.54
N LEU A 124 20.51 -1.02 -12.05
CA LEU A 124 21.42 0.06 -12.43
C LEU A 124 21.99 0.77 -11.16
N PHE A 125 21.14 1.05 -10.18
CA PHE A 125 21.56 1.73 -8.94
C PHE A 125 22.67 0.97 -8.21
N VAL A 126 22.61 -0.35 -8.17
CA VAL A 126 23.62 -1.17 -7.47
C VAL A 126 24.95 -1.23 -8.22
N THR A 127 24.97 -1.00 -9.55
CA THR A 127 26.24 -0.94 -10.32
C THR A 127 27.02 0.34 -10.12
N PHE A 128 26.37 1.42 -9.68
CA PHE A 128 27.05 2.69 -9.43
C PHE A 128 28.03 2.56 -8.25
N SER A 129 29.20 3.18 -8.39
CA SER A 129 30.12 3.37 -7.28
C SER A 129 29.54 4.34 -6.24
N SER A 130 30.09 4.35 -5.02
CA SER A 130 29.70 5.32 -3.97
C SER A 130 29.85 6.77 -4.44
N HIS A 131 30.87 7.06 -5.26
CA HIS A 131 31.10 8.40 -5.83
C HIS A 131 29.97 8.77 -6.81
N GLU A 132 29.66 7.91 -7.76
CA GLU A 132 28.60 8.15 -8.76
C GLU A 132 27.23 8.35 -8.12
N ARG A 133 26.88 7.54 -7.09
CA ARG A 133 25.64 7.74 -6.32
C ARG A 133 25.58 9.11 -5.64
N LYS A 134 26.69 9.57 -5.03
CA LYS A 134 26.76 10.89 -4.39
C LYS A 134 26.67 12.03 -5.41
N GLU A 135 27.33 11.91 -6.55
CA GLU A 135 27.22 12.89 -7.64
C GLU A 135 25.79 12.94 -8.21
N MET A 136 25.13 11.80 -8.40
CA MET A 136 23.73 11.75 -8.81
C MET A 136 22.83 12.51 -7.82
N VAL A 137 23.00 12.25 -6.51
CA VAL A 137 22.25 12.95 -5.44
C VAL A 137 22.45 14.45 -5.53
N LYS A 138 23.70 14.90 -5.69
CA LYS A 138 24.06 16.32 -5.77
C LYS A 138 23.53 16.97 -7.05
N ASN A 139 23.75 16.34 -8.21
CA ASN A 139 23.41 16.92 -9.51
C ASN A 139 21.88 17.05 -9.71
N HIS A 140 21.10 16.12 -9.15
CA HIS A 140 19.63 16.14 -9.20
C HIS A 140 18.98 16.74 -7.96
N ASN A 141 19.75 17.28 -7.01
CA ASN A 141 19.26 17.85 -5.76
C ASN A 141 18.31 16.91 -5.00
N ILE A 142 18.70 15.62 -4.89
CA ILE A 142 17.89 14.59 -4.26
C ILE A 142 17.82 14.81 -2.75
N SER A 143 16.62 14.89 -2.22
CA SER A 143 16.34 15.15 -0.79
C SER A 143 15.88 13.92 -0.01
N GLY A 144 15.66 12.79 -0.68
CA GLY A 144 15.24 11.52 -0.08
C GLY A 144 15.02 10.46 -1.14
N VAL A 145 14.84 9.23 -0.70
CA VAL A 145 14.73 8.05 -1.58
C VAL A 145 13.45 7.28 -1.27
N ILE A 146 12.75 6.86 -2.31
CA ILE A 146 11.72 5.84 -2.25
C ILE A 146 12.31 4.57 -2.83
N LEU A 147 12.35 3.50 -2.06
CA LEU A 147 12.79 2.20 -2.52
C LEU A 147 11.58 1.27 -2.68
N GLU A 148 11.22 0.97 -3.90
CA GLU A 148 10.24 -0.08 -4.20
C GLU A 148 10.98 -1.41 -4.36
N THR A 149 10.58 -2.42 -3.60
CA THR A 149 11.30 -3.71 -3.53
C THR A 149 10.63 -4.82 -4.35
N GLY A 150 9.44 -4.58 -4.89
CA GLY A 150 8.62 -5.63 -5.50
C GLY A 150 8.17 -6.68 -4.47
N HIS A 151 8.09 -6.29 -3.20
CA HIS A 151 7.78 -7.18 -2.07
C HIS A 151 8.80 -8.33 -1.95
N ARG A 152 10.06 -8.01 -2.20
CA ARG A 152 11.20 -8.94 -2.10
C ARG A 152 12.19 -8.44 -1.06
N LYS A 153 12.94 -9.37 -0.46
CA LYS A 153 14.00 -9.05 0.48
C LYS A 153 15.06 -8.14 -0.16
N ILE A 154 15.46 -7.12 0.58
CA ILE A 154 16.50 -6.16 0.13
C ILE A 154 17.87 -6.79 0.36
N SER A 155 18.75 -6.70 -0.64
CA SER A 155 20.12 -7.19 -0.45
C SER A 155 20.93 -6.34 0.50
N PRO A 156 21.86 -6.92 1.28
CA PRO A 156 22.76 -6.15 2.17
C PRO A 156 23.54 -5.07 1.44
N GLU A 157 23.93 -5.32 0.18
CA GLU A 157 24.64 -4.36 -0.67
C GLU A 157 23.76 -3.15 -0.99
N THR A 158 22.49 -3.36 -1.30
CA THR A 158 21.53 -2.28 -1.54
C THR A 158 21.31 -1.45 -0.28
N ILE A 159 21.13 -2.10 0.86
CA ILE A 159 20.98 -1.42 2.16
C ILE A 159 22.20 -0.52 2.42
N LYS A 160 23.41 -1.08 2.33
CA LYS A 160 24.64 -0.35 2.54
C LYS A 160 24.77 0.84 1.57
N ALA A 161 24.50 0.63 0.28
CA ALA A 161 24.55 1.67 -0.74
C ALA A 161 23.62 2.85 -0.44
N LEU A 162 22.42 2.59 0.09
CA LEU A 162 21.46 3.62 0.49
C LEU A 162 21.86 4.32 1.79
N GLN A 163 22.35 3.59 2.78
CA GLN A 163 22.83 4.16 4.05
C GLN A 163 24.01 5.12 3.85
N GLU A 164 24.90 4.85 2.87
CA GLU A 164 26.02 5.73 2.50
C GLU A 164 25.58 7.11 1.99
N LEU A 165 24.36 7.24 1.46
CA LEU A 165 23.80 8.50 0.99
C LEU A 165 23.41 9.45 2.14
N LYS A 166 23.17 8.90 3.34
CA LYS A 166 22.71 9.67 4.52
C LYS A 166 21.44 10.49 4.25
N LEU A 167 20.58 9.96 3.40
CA LEU A 167 19.28 10.53 3.07
C LEU A 167 18.13 9.72 3.73
N PRO A 168 16.99 10.35 3.99
CA PRO A 168 15.80 9.61 4.38
C PRO A 168 15.38 8.64 3.28
N VAL A 169 15.14 7.38 3.66
CA VAL A 169 14.65 6.32 2.78
C VAL A 169 13.31 5.83 3.27
N VAL A 170 12.35 5.73 2.37
CA VAL A 170 11.02 5.18 2.65
C VAL A 170 10.77 3.99 1.72
N ILE A 171 10.32 2.88 2.29
CA ILE A 171 9.94 1.67 1.56
C ILE A 171 8.40 1.59 1.57
N PRO A 172 7.71 1.87 0.46
CA PRO A 172 6.29 1.60 0.35
C PRO A 172 6.05 0.10 0.16
N HIS A 173 5.04 -0.44 0.83
CA HIS A 173 4.67 -1.86 0.73
C HIS A 173 5.83 -2.83 1.04
N GLY A 174 6.59 -2.53 2.11
CA GLY A 174 7.73 -3.33 2.54
C GLY A 174 7.34 -4.63 3.28
N LEU A 175 8.34 -5.49 3.45
CA LEU A 175 8.24 -6.72 4.24
C LEU A 175 8.32 -6.43 5.75
N PRO A 176 7.79 -7.31 6.62
CA PRO A 176 7.88 -7.15 8.08
C PRO A 176 9.30 -7.03 8.63
N THR A 177 10.29 -7.60 7.93
CA THR A 177 11.70 -7.56 8.35
C THR A 177 12.46 -6.36 7.86
N ASP A 178 11.94 -5.64 6.86
CA ASP A 178 12.67 -4.59 6.16
C ASP A 178 13.12 -3.44 7.08
N ALA A 179 12.29 -3.04 8.04
CA ALA A 179 12.63 -1.96 8.97
C ALA A 179 13.82 -2.34 9.86
N ALA A 180 13.79 -3.54 10.46
CA ALA A 180 14.83 -4.03 11.34
C ALA A 180 16.14 -4.30 10.59
N GLU A 181 16.07 -4.83 9.37
CA GLU A 181 17.23 -5.17 8.56
C GLU A 181 17.89 -3.93 7.93
N SER A 182 17.11 -2.95 7.51
CA SER A 182 17.62 -1.78 6.76
C SER A 182 17.80 -0.52 7.60
N GLY A 183 17.02 -0.35 8.65
CA GLY A 183 16.93 0.91 9.39
C GLY A 183 16.18 2.02 8.64
N PHE A 184 15.41 1.66 7.59
CA PHE A 184 14.61 2.61 6.80
C PHE A 184 13.17 2.69 7.32
N LEU A 185 12.46 3.77 6.95
CA LEU A 185 11.03 3.88 7.23
C LEU A 185 10.25 2.94 6.31
N VAL A 186 9.48 2.04 6.88
CA VAL A 186 8.68 1.07 6.15
C VAL A 186 7.21 1.39 6.30
N LEU A 187 6.52 1.48 5.17
CA LEU A 187 5.06 1.52 5.09
C LEU A 187 4.58 0.15 4.65
N ARG A 188 3.66 -0.45 5.38
CA ARG A 188 3.14 -1.78 5.00
C ARG A 188 1.72 -1.99 5.48
N THR A 189 0.99 -2.84 4.82
CA THR A 189 -0.30 -3.35 5.29
C THR A 189 -0.05 -4.32 6.44
N ASP A 190 -0.91 -4.31 7.46
CA ASP A 190 -0.98 -5.42 8.39
C ASP A 190 -1.61 -6.62 7.67
N GLU A 191 -0.77 -7.39 6.98
CA GLU A 191 -1.23 -8.52 6.17
C GLU A 191 -1.85 -9.62 7.02
N ARG A 192 -1.34 -9.82 8.24
CA ARG A 192 -1.92 -10.77 9.20
C ARG A 192 -3.38 -10.43 9.50
N MET A 193 -3.64 -9.18 9.87
CA MET A 193 -5.00 -8.71 10.13
C MET A 193 -5.85 -8.71 8.86
N ALA A 194 -5.29 -8.34 7.71
CA ALA A 194 -5.99 -8.30 6.43
C ALA A 194 -6.46 -9.69 5.99
N PHE A 195 -5.61 -10.72 6.11
CA PHE A 195 -5.98 -12.11 5.84
C PHE A 195 -7.00 -12.62 6.86
N TYR A 196 -6.81 -12.34 8.15
CA TYR A 196 -7.79 -12.71 9.18
C TYR A 196 -9.18 -12.16 8.85
N ARG A 197 -9.29 -10.90 8.43
CA ARG A 197 -10.56 -10.29 8.00
C ARG A 197 -11.17 -10.94 6.75
N ALA A 198 -10.34 -11.43 5.84
CA ALA A 198 -10.82 -12.19 4.68
C ALA A 198 -11.43 -13.53 5.11
N TYR A 199 -10.78 -14.27 6.01
CA TYR A 199 -11.33 -15.52 6.57
C TYR A 199 -12.60 -15.29 7.40
N GLU A 200 -12.63 -14.25 8.23
CA GLU A 200 -13.82 -13.84 8.98
C GLU A 200 -15.02 -13.58 8.04
N TYR A 201 -14.78 -12.89 6.92
CA TYR A 201 -15.81 -12.65 5.92
C TYR A 201 -16.30 -13.96 5.28
N ILE A 202 -15.40 -14.84 4.86
CA ILE A 202 -15.74 -16.15 4.29
C ILE A 202 -16.55 -16.96 5.29
N ALA A 203 -16.12 -17.02 6.56
CA ALA A 203 -16.84 -17.71 7.64
C ALA A 203 -18.24 -17.11 7.87
N SER A 204 -18.38 -15.79 7.84
CA SER A 204 -19.65 -15.07 7.98
C SER A 204 -20.66 -15.37 6.86
N CYS A 205 -20.14 -15.83 5.70
CA CYS A 205 -20.95 -16.33 4.60
C CYS A 205 -21.38 -17.81 4.77
N GLY A 206 -21.04 -18.45 5.89
CA GLY A 206 -21.42 -19.82 6.21
C GLY A 206 -20.50 -20.91 5.66
N HIS A 207 -19.34 -20.54 5.12
CA HIS A 207 -18.31 -21.51 4.72
C HIS A 207 -17.58 -22.05 5.94
N LYS A 208 -17.47 -23.37 6.05
CA LYS A 208 -16.70 -24.07 7.09
C LYS A 208 -15.44 -24.69 6.52
N ASN A 209 -15.52 -25.31 5.34
CA ASN A 209 -14.38 -25.90 4.64
C ASN A 209 -13.78 -24.85 3.70
N VAL A 210 -12.75 -24.17 4.19
CA VAL A 210 -12.04 -23.10 3.47
C VAL A 210 -10.65 -23.56 3.15
N ALA A 211 -10.33 -23.74 1.86
CA ALA A 211 -8.97 -24.01 1.43
C ALA A 211 -8.16 -22.72 1.31
N SER A 212 -6.86 -22.85 1.49
CA SER A 212 -5.90 -21.74 1.47
C SER A 212 -4.80 -22.04 0.48
N LEU A 213 -4.70 -21.25 -0.59
CA LEU A 213 -3.66 -21.39 -1.61
C LEU A 213 -2.68 -20.23 -1.52
N PHE A 214 -1.52 -20.48 -0.95
CA PHE A 214 -0.40 -19.55 -0.91
C PHE A 214 0.67 -19.92 -1.93
N ILE A 215 1.30 -18.91 -2.48
CA ILE A 215 2.39 -19.05 -3.46
C ILE A 215 3.70 -18.75 -2.76
N ARG A 216 4.66 -19.65 -2.91
CA ARG A 216 6.04 -19.47 -2.44
C ARG A 216 6.75 -18.47 -3.35
N MET A 217 7.12 -17.32 -2.79
CA MET A 217 7.88 -16.31 -3.51
C MET A 217 9.39 -16.53 -3.32
N PRO A 218 10.23 -16.19 -4.32
CA PRO A 218 11.68 -16.24 -4.16
C PRO A 218 12.14 -15.36 -2.99
N GLY A 219 12.90 -15.94 -2.06
CA GLY A 219 13.45 -15.23 -0.90
C GLY A 219 12.53 -15.16 0.32
N GLU A 220 11.31 -15.69 0.25
CA GLU A 220 10.47 -15.85 1.45
C GLU A 220 11.05 -16.91 2.39
N VAL A 221 10.82 -16.72 3.69
CA VAL A 221 11.07 -17.75 4.70
C VAL A 221 10.04 -18.87 4.50
N ASP A 222 10.50 -20.10 4.48
CA ASP A 222 9.60 -21.25 4.28
C ASP A 222 8.51 -21.31 5.35
N GLY A 223 7.27 -21.50 4.93
CA GLY A 223 6.12 -21.49 5.80
C GLY A 223 5.66 -20.13 6.32
N GLN A 224 6.22 -19.02 5.79
CA GLN A 224 5.84 -17.65 6.14
C GLN A 224 5.36 -16.84 4.93
N PRO A 225 4.25 -17.22 4.28
CA PRO A 225 3.71 -16.40 3.22
C PRO A 225 3.32 -15.02 3.78
N ARG A 226 3.75 -13.95 3.09
CA ARG A 226 3.39 -12.57 3.46
C ARG A 226 3.61 -12.21 4.94
N GLY A 227 4.66 -12.78 5.57
CA GLY A 227 5.08 -12.38 6.92
C GLY A 227 4.23 -12.90 8.07
N PHE A 228 3.31 -13.85 7.84
CA PHE A 228 2.67 -14.61 8.91
C PHE A 228 2.97 -16.12 8.77
N MET A 229 2.97 -16.82 9.89
CA MET A 229 3.22 -18.28 9.90
C MET A 229 1.99 -19.05 9.39
N LEU A 230 2.18 -20.05 8.52
CA LEU A 230 1.08 -20.93 8.11
C LEU A 230 0.39 -21.62 9.31
N SER A 231 1.12 -21.87 10.40
CA SER A 231 0.54 -22.38 11.65
C SER A 231 -0.49 -21.44 12.29
N GLU A 232 -0.43 -20.14 11.99
CA GLU A 232 -1.44 -19.18 12.48
C GLU A 232 -2.82 -19.39 11.83
N LEU A 233 -2.84 -19.95 10.62
CA LEU A 233 -4.11 -20.29 9.95
C LEU A 233 -4.92 -21.29 10.75
N GLN A 234 -4.28 -22.22 11.44
CA GLN A 234 -4.97 -23.18 12.30
C GLN A 234 -5.65 -22.46 13.47
N ASN A 235 -4.95 -21.55 14.15
CA ASN A 235 -5.52 -20.75 15.24
C ASN A 235 -6.70 -19.88 14.75
N TRP A 236 -6.59 -19.32 13.53
CA TRP A 236 -7.70 -18.55 12.94
C TRP A 236 -8.88 -19.46 12.59
N ALA A 237 -8.61 -20.65 12.04
CA ALA A 237 -9.66 -21.60 11.72
C ALA A 237 -10.42 -22.04 12.98
N GLU A 238 -9.72 -22.34 14.08
CA GLU A 238 -10.33 -22.64 15.38
C GLU A 238 -11.20 -21.47 15.87
N THR A 239 -10.66 -20.25 15.88
CA THR A 239 -11.36 -19.05 16.34
C THR A 239 -12.60 -18.75 15.52
N LEU A 240 -12.56 -18.99 14.21
CA LEU A 240 -13.64 -18.72 13.25
C LEU A 240 -14.57 -19.95 13.02
N HIS A 241 -14.36 -21.03 13.75
CA HIS A 241 -15.09 -22.31 13.62
C HIS A 241 -15.04 -22.91 12.20
N LEU A 242 -13.88 -22.76 11.56
CA LEU A 242 -13.56 -23.36 10.27
C LEU A 242 -12.94 -24.76 10.47
N ASN A 243 -12.93 -25.56 9.40
CA ASN A 243 -12.23 -26.85 9.40
C ASN A 243 -10.71 -26.61 9.50
N THR A 244 -10.07 -27.32 10.43
CA THR A 244 -8.63 -27.18 10.74
C THR A 244 -7.76 -28.23 10.03
N ASP A 245 -8.34 -29.03 9.11
CA ASP A 245 -7.59 -30.05 8.37
C ASP A 245 -6.40 -29.43 7.61
N PRO A 246 -5.15 -29.80 7.90
CA PRO A 246 -3.97 -29.31 7.20
C PRO A 246 -4.00 -29.56 5.68
N ALA A 247 -4.75 -30.55 5.21
CA ALA A 247 -4.93 -30.82 3.79
C ALA A 247 -5.61 -29.65 3.03
N LEU A 248 -6.28 -28.74 3.74
CA LEU A 248 -6.88 -27.53 3.17
C LEU A 248 -5.86 -26.39 2.95
N VAL A 249 -4.62 -26.54 3.39
CA VAL A 249 -3.59 -25.51 3.23
C VAL A 249 -2.56 -25.98 2.19
N ALA A 250 -2.36 -25.18 1.15
CA ALA A 250 -1.32 -25.43 0.16
C ALA A 250 -0.36 -24.22 0.05
N TYR A 251 0.95 -24.51 0.07
CA TYR A 251 2.02 -23.54 -0.13
C TYR A 251 2.93 -24.03 -1.26
N LEU A 252 2.71 -23.52 -2.46
CA LEU A 252 3.24 -24.06 -3.71
C LEU A 252 4.04 -23.02 -4.49
N PRO A 253 4.96 -23.44 -5.35
CA PRO A 253 5.49 -22.57 -6.41
C PRO A 253 4.34 -22.01 -7.28
N ASN A 254 4.57 -20.85 -7.93
CA ASN A 254 3.62 -20.27 -8.87
C ASN A 254 3.63 -21.02 -10.21
N ASP A 255 3.22 -22.27 -10.17
CA ASP A 255 3.20 -23.20 -11.30
C ASP A 255 1.77 -23.65 -11.61
N TYR A 256 1.40 -23.63 -12.90
CA TYR A 256 0.04 -23.95 -13.32
C TYR A 256 -0.35 -25.40 -13.01
N GLU A 257 0.53 -26.36 -13.33
CA GLU A 257 0.23 -27.78 -13.16
C GLU A 257 0.18 -28.18 -11.69
N LEU A 258 1.04 -27.60 -10.86
CA LEU A 258 1.00 -27.84 -9.41
C LEU A 258 -0.28 -27.29 -8.79
N ILE A 259 -0.71 -26.10 -9.20
CA ILE A 259 -1.98 -25.52 -8.74
C ILE A 259 -3.15 -26.38 -9.23
N ARG A 260 -3.17 -26.80 -10.49
CA ARG A 260 -4.18 -27.67 -11.07
C ARG A 260 -4.30 -28.98 -10.30
N LYS A 261 -3.18 -29.63 -10.04
CA LYS A 261 -3.12 -30.89 -9.26
C LYS A 261 -3.66 -30.68 -7.84
N GLN A 262 -3.30 -29.59 -7.19
CA GLN A 262 -3.80 -29.28 -5.86
C GLN A 262 -5.32 -29.08 -5.83
N LEU A 263 -5.87 -28.38 -6.84
CA LEU A 263 -7.33 -28.22 -6.97
C LEU A 263 -8.02 -29.56 -7.20
N GLN A 264 -7.45 -30.46 -8.00
CA GLN A 264 -7.97 -31.83 -8.18
C GLN A 264 -7.97 -32.60 -6.85
N ASN A 265 -6.89 -32.53 -6.07
CA ASN A 265 -6.81 -33.16 -4.77
C ASN A 265 -7.92 -32.65 -3.84
N TRP A 266 -8.14 -31.33 -3.76
CA TRP A 266 -9.19 -30.75 -2.93
C TRP A 266 -10.61 -31.15 -3.36
N LEU A 267 -10.84 -31.30 -4.67
CA LEU A 267 -12.13 -31.75 -5.21
C LEU A 267 -12.43 -33.22 -4.87
N GLN A 268 -11.43 -34.01 -4.54
CA GLN A 268 -11.53 -35.43 -4.15
C GLN A 268 -11.60 -35.64 -2.63
N LEU A 269 -11.43 -34.59 -1.82
CA LEU A 269 -11.57 -34.72 -0.37
C LEU A 269 -13.00 -35.12 0.01
N PRO A 270 -13.19 -35.94 1.04
CA PRO A 270 -14.50 -36.28 1.57
C PRO A 270 -15.34 -35.04 1.89
N GLU A 271 -14.71 -34.04 2.48
CA GLU A 271 -15.27 -32.72 2.71
C GLU A 271 -14.63 -31.69 1.77
N THR A 272 -15.15 -31.62 0.55
CA THR A 272 -14.67 -30.68 -0.47
C THR A 272 -14.73 -29.23 0.03
N PRO A 273 -13.69 -28.41 -0.19
CA PRO A 273 -13.73 -26.99 0.16
C PRO A 273 -14.89 -26.27 -0.57
N THR A 274 -15.59 -25.42 0.15
CA THR A 274 -16.66 -24.57 -0.39
C THR A 274 -16.21 -23.15 -0.70
N ALA A 275 -15.02 -22.77 -0.21
CA ALA A 275 -14.35 -21.53 -0.53
C ALA A 275 -12.83 -21.73 -0.60
N ILE A 276 -12.16 -20.90 -1.41
CA ILE A 276 -10.71 -20.85 -1.49
C ILE A 276 -10.23 -19.43 -1.25
N MET A 277 -9.41 -19.22 -0.22
CA MET A 277 -8.62 -18.01 -0.02
C MET A 277 -7.32 -18.11 -0.81
N CYS A 278 -7.09 -17.17 -1.70
CA CYS A 278 -5.92 -17.16 -2.57
C CYS A 278 -4.90 -16.11 -2.13
N HIS A 279 -3.62 -16.41 -2.33
CA HIS A 279 -2.47 -15.54 -2.03
C HIS A 279 -2.60 -14.12 -2.61
N SER A 280 -3.18 -13.99 -3.80
CA SER A 280 -3.41 -12.72 -4.50
C SER A 280 -4.54 -12.85 -5.51
N ASP A 281 -5.02 -11.72 -6.03
CA ASP A 281 -6.01 -11.70 -7.12
C ASP A 281 -5.51 -12.45 -8.36
N LYS A 282 -4.24 -12.31 -8.71
CA LYS A 282 -3.62 -13.02 -9.83
C LYS A 282 -3.72 -14.54 -9.67
N VAL A 283 -3.47 -15.02 -8.45
CA VAL A 283 -3.62 -16.45 -8.13
C VAL A 283 -5.10 -16.86 -8.16
N ALA A 284 -6.00 -16.04 -7.62
CA ALA A 284 -7.44 -16.30 -7.64
C ALA A 284 -8.00 -16.36 -9.07
N MET A 285 -7.57 -15.46 -9.96
CA MET A 285 -7.95 -15.48 -11.38
C MET A 285 -7.45 -16.74 -12.09
N ARG A 286 -6.23 -17.18 -11.79
CA ARG A 286 -5.69 -18.47 -12.29
C ARG A 286 -6.49 -19.65 -11.78
N VAL A 287 -6.78 -19.69 -10.48
CA VAL A 287 -7.66 -20.72 -9.87
C VAL A 287 -9.01 -20.74 -10.54
N ALA A 288 -9.62 -19.57 -10.78
CA ALA A 288 -10.91 -19.46 -11.46
C ALA A 288 -10.85 -20.04 -12.89
N SER A 289 -9.76 -19.79 -13.63
CA SER A 289 -9.56 -20.37 -14.98
C SER A 289 -9.47 -21.88 -14.93
N ILE A 290 -8.64 -22.42 -14.05
CA ILE A 290 -8.46 -23.87 -13.90
C ILE A 290 -9.75 -24.57 -13.46
N LEU A 291 -10.49 -24.00 -12.49
CA LEU A 291 -11.75 -24.57 -12.04
C LEU A 291 -12.82 -24.58 -13.14
N ARG A 292 -12.86 -23.56 -14.01
CA ARG A 292 -13.75 -23.55 -15.19
C ARG A 292 -13.40 -24.65 -16.17
N GLU A 293 -12.10 -24.88 -16.46
CA GLU A 293 -11.64 -25.97 -17.31
C GLU A 293 -12.03 -27.34 -16.74
N MET A 294 -12.14 -27.45 -15.41
CA MET A 294 -12.63 -28.64 -14.73
C MET A 294 -14.16 -28.71 -14.62
N ASN A 295 -14.89 -27.77 -15.25
CA ASN A 295 -16.35 -27.65 -15.16
C ASN A 295 -16.88 -27.49 -13.74
N VAL A 296 -16.12 -26.81 -12.86
CA VAL A 296 -16.54 -26.46 -11.51
C VAL A 296 -17.24 -25.11 -11.52
N ALA A 297 -18.50 -25.10 -11.11
CA ALA A 297 -19.30 -23.87 -11.06
C ALA A 297 -18.79 -22.89 -10.01
N LEU A 298 -18.60 -21.62 -10.41
CA LEU A 298 -18.18 -20.51 -9.57
C LEU A 298 -19.26 -19.42 -9.64
N PRO A 299 -19.73 -18.92 -8.51
CA PRO A 299 -19.33 -19.20 -7.12
C PRO A 299 -20.13 -20.33 -6.45
N GLU A 300 -21.06 -20.99 -7.16
CA GLU A 300 -22.09 -21.89 -6.61
C GLU A 300 -21.50 -23.13 -5.94
N LYS A 301 -20.41 -23.69 -6.48
CA LYS A 301 -19.71 -24.83 -5.91
C LYS A 301 -18.55 -24.40 -5.02
N ILE A 302 -17.78 -23.43 -5.47
CA ILE A 302 -16.60 -22.90 -4.76
C ILE A 302 -16.63 -21.38 -4.84
N SER A 303 -16.64 -20.71 -3.70
CA SER A 303 -16.38 -19.28 -3.57
C SER A 303 -14.89 -18.97 -3.64
N LEU A 304 -14.52 -17.82 -4.23
CA LEU A 304 -13.12 -17.39 -4.34
C LEU A 304 -12.89 -16.03 -3.67
N MET A 305 -11.82 -15.94 -2.89
CA MET A 305 -11.34 -14.71 -2.28
C MET A 305 -9.92 -14.42 -2.72
N GLY A 306 -9.66 -13.19 -3.19
CA GLY A 306 -8.34 -12.70 -3.59
C GLY A 306 -7.71 -11.75 -2.57
N TYR A 307 -6.62 -11.10 -2.99
CA TYR A 307 -5.87 -10.11 -2.22
C TYR A 307 -5.16 -9.15 -3.16
N SER A 308 -5.20 -7.85 -2.91
CA SER A 308 -4.59 -6.67 -3.55
C SER A 308 -5.56 -5.78 -4.32
N ASN A 309 -6.74 -6.23 -4.71
CA ASN A 309 -7.73 -5.48 -5.51
C ASN A 309 -7.17 -4.95 -6.84
N PHE A 310 -6.42 -5.79 -7.57
CA PHE A 310 -5.97 -5.42 -8.91
C PHE A 310 -7.17 -5.27 -9.87
N PRO A 311 -7.11 -4.37 -10.86
CA PRO A 311 -8.24 -4.08 -11.76
C PRO A 311 -8.83 -5.30 -12.44
N GLY A 312 -8.01 -6.30 -12.80
CA GLY A 312 -8.47 -7.55 -13.37
C GLY A 312 -9.48 -8.29 -12.49
N SER A 313 -9.43 -8.11 -11.17
CA SER A 313 -10.32 -8.74 -10.21
C SER A 313 -11.80 -8.36 -10.40
N GLN A 314 -12.07 -7.19 -10.98
CA GLN A 314 -13.43 -6.71 -11.26
C GLN A 314 -13.96 -7.21 -12.61
N LEU A 315 -13.06 -7.59 -13.50
CA LEU A 315 -13.39 -7.92 -14.90
C LEU A 315 -13.69 -9.41 -15.12
N ILE A 316 -13.33 -10.27 -14.17
CA ILE A 316 -13.66 -11.69 -14.25
C ILE A 316 -15.12 -11.94 -13.83
N THR A 317 -15.65 -13.08 -14.24
CA THR A 317 -17.00 -13.54 -13.86
C THR A 317 -16.87 -14.84 -13.08
N PRO A 318 -17.34 -14.88 -11.80
CA PRO A 318 -17.88 -13.76 -11.02
C PRO A 318 -16.79 -12.75 -10.64
N ALA A 319 -17.15 -11.48 -10.47
CA ALA A 319 -16.24 -10.45 -10.00
C ALA A 319 -15.66 -10.83 -8.62
N LEU A 320 -14.33 -10.73 -8.46
CA LEU A 320 -13.59 -11.30 -7.34
C LEU A 320 -13.70 -10.43 -6.08
N ALA A 321 -14.19 -11.01 -4.98
CA ALA A 321 -14.06 -10.45 -3.64
C ALA A 321 -12.58 -10.46 -3.23
N THR A 322 -12.10 -9.40 -2.58
CA THR A 322 -10.67 -9.23 -2.33
C THR A 322 -10.40 -8.26 -1.18
N ILE A 323 -9.16 -8.20 -0.73
CA ILE A 323 -8.66 -7.14 0.14
C ILE A 323 -7.99 -6.07 -0.73
N ASP A 324 -8.40 -4.82 -0.58
CA ASP A 324 -7.71 -3.67 -1.19
C ASP A 324 -6.64 -3.15 -0.22
N THR A 325 -5.39 -3.29 -0.60
CA THR A 325 -4.22 -2.82 0.18
C THR A 325 -3.90 -1.35 -0.08
N ARG A 326 -4.68 -0.66 -0.90
CA ARG A 326 -4.57 0.78 -1.19
C ARG A 326 -3.15 1.21 -1.58
N LEU A 327 -2.51 0.48 -2.48
CA LEU A 327 -1.12 0.68 -2.86
C LEU A 327 -0.81 2.11 -3.38
N ARG A 328 -1.77 2.74 -4.09
CA ARG A 328 -1.59 4.14 -4.55
C ARG A 328 -1.54 5.12 -3.38
N ASP A 329 -2.39 4.91 -2.36
CA ASP A 329 -2.39 5.76 -1.16
C ASP A 329 -1.13 5.55 -0.33
N CYS A 330 -0.66 4.29 -0.24
CA CYS A 330 0.62 3.96 0.39
C CYS A 330 1.78 4.71 -0.29
N ALA A 331 1.80 4.75 -1.62
CA ALA A 331 2.79 5.47 -2.40
C ALA A 331 2.74 6.99 -2.14
N ALA A 332 1.54 7.58 -2.13
CA ALA A 332 1.36 8.99 -1.79
C ALA A 332 1.84 9.29 -0.36
N LEU A 333 1.55 8.39 0.59
CA LEU A 333 2.02 8.50 1.97
C LEU A 333 3.55 8.46 2.05
N ALA A 334 4.23 7.64 1.23
CA ALA A 334 5.69 7.59 1.19
C ALA A 334 6.30 8.96 0.83
N LEU A 335 5.77 9.63 -0.20
CA LEU A 335 6.18 11.01 -0.54
C LEU A 335 5.88 12.00 0.60
N GLN A 336 4.74 11.87 1.25
CA GLN A 336 4.39 12.72 2.40
C GLN A 336 5.38 12.53 3.56
N GLN A 337 5.80 11.31 3.83
CA GLN A 337 6.80 11.04 4.86
C GLN A 337 8.17 11.65 4.49
N LEU A 338 8.59 11.56 3.24
CA LEU A 338 9.83 12.21 2.79
C LEU A 338 9.77 13.73 2.92
N LEU A 339 8.63 14.35 2.64
CA LEU A 339 8.46 15.80 2.85
C LEU A 339 8.58 16.18 4.32
N LYS A 340 8.20 15.28 5.23
CA LYS A 340 8.28 15.43 6.69
C LYS A 340 9.54 14.82 7.30
N ALA A 341 10.55 14.46 6.49
CA ALA A 341 11.72 13.74 6.96
C ALA A 341 12.44 14.42 8.14
N LYS A 342 12.39 15.74 8.23
CA LYS A 342 12.96 16.49 9.38
C LYS A 342 12.32 16.13 10.73
N GLU A 343 11.12 15.57 10.74
CA GLU A 343 10.39 15.21 11.96
C GLU A 343 10.82 13.84 12.49
N TRP A 344 11.26 12.92 11.63
CA TRP A 344 11.52 11.53 12.00
C TRP A 344 12.90 10.99 11.61
N PHE A 345 13.55 11.58 10.60
CA PHE A 345 14.80 11.04 10.10
C PHE A 345 15.99 11.48 10.97
N VAL A 346 16.63 10.50 11.60
CA VAL A 346 17.88 10.66 12.32
C VAL A 346 18.84 9.59 11.76
N PRO A 347 19.99 9.99 11.16
CA PRO A 347 20.94 9.01 10.64
C PRO A 347 21.37 8.00 11.72
N GLY A 348 21.30 6.71 11.38
CA GLY A 348 21.65 5.61 12.29
C GLY A 348 20.58 5.21 13.28
N LYS A 349 19.39 5.83 13.26
CA LYS A 349 18.22 5.42 14.06
C LYS A 349 17.15 4.85 13.17
N THR A 350 16.69 3.63 13.49
CA THR A 350 15.53 3.02 12.80
C THR A 350 14.25 3.74 13.18
N PRO A 351 13.48 4.27 12.23
CA PRO A 351 12.16 4.83 12.48
C PRO A 351 11.13 3.74 12.79
N GLU A 352 10.00 4.13 13.37
CA GLU A 352 8.86 3.24 13.57
C GLU A 352 8.22 2.89 12.22
N GLU A 353 7.71 1.65 12.11
CA GLU A 353 6.90 1.23 10.96
C GLU A 353 5.55 1.95 10.94
N ILE A 354 5.02 2.18 9.75
CA ILE A 354 3.69 2.76 9.58
C ILE A 354 2.79 1.74 8.90
N PHE A 355 1.73 1.32 9.60
CA PHE A 355 0.70 0.47 9.02
C PHE A 355 -0.26 1.30 8.17
N THR A 356 -0.42 0.89 6.92
CA THR A 356 -1.38 1.49 5.99
C THR A 356 -2.73 0.78 6.09
N PRO A 357 -3.85 1.52 5.94
CA PRO A 357 -5.17 0.93 6.00
C PRO A 357 -5.42 0.00 4.79
N PHE A 358 -6.25 -1.02 5.00
CA PHE A 358 -6.78 -1.88 3.96
C PHE A 358 -8.32 -1.91 4.00
N VAL A 359 -8.95 -2.36 2.92
CA VAL A 359 -10.41 -2.44 2.81
C VAL A 359 -10.83 -3.80 2.28
N LEU A 360 -11.78 -4.45 2.93
CA LEU A 360 -12.44 -5.64 2.41
C LEU A 360 -13.44 -5.25 1.32
N ILE A 361 -13.21 -5.71 0.09
CA ILE A 361 -14.07 -5.50 -1.06
C ILE A 361 -14.91 -6.75 -1.30
N LYS A 362 -16.19 -6.67 -0.95
CA LYS A 362 -17.16 -7.75 -1.16
C LYS A 362 -17.67 -7.72 -2.60
N ARG A 363 -17.58 -8.86 -3.29
CA ARG A 363 -18.09 -9.05 -4.67
C ARG A 363 -18.72 -10.43 -4.82
N ASN A 364 -19.18 -10.73 -6.04
CA ASN A 364 -20.01 -11.90 -6.33
C ASN A 364 -19.26 -13.24 -6.30
N SER A 365 -17.94 -13.26 -6.18
CA SER A 365 -17.17 -14.52 -6.10
C SER A 365 -17.25 -15.21 -4.73
N VAL A 366 -17.75 -14.52 -3.70
CA VAL A 366 -18.05 -15.12 -2.39
C VAL A 366 -19.54 -14.96 -2.14
N VAL A 367 -20.22 -16.09 -2.01
CA VAL A 367 -21.68 -16.16 -1.79
C VAL A 367 -22.01 -16.89 -0.49
N LYS A 368 -23.25 -16.76 -0.03
CA LYS A 368 -23.71 -17.54 1.15
C LYS A 368 -23.67 -19.02 0.85
N ASN A 369 -23.02 -19.78 1.72
CA ASN A 369 -23.05 -21.24 1.66
C ASN A 369 -24.30 -21.76 2.40
N ASN A 370 -25.30 -22.15 1.64
CA ASN A 370 -26.56 -22.72 2.17
C ASN A 370 -26.52 -24.25 2.25
N ARG A 371 -25.35 -24.88 2.01
CA ARG A 371 -25.20 -26.33 2.14
C ARG A 371 -25.16 -26.69 3.62
N ARG A 372 -26.12 -27.51 4.06
CA ARG A 372 -26.19 -28.09 5.41
C ARG A 372 -25.29 -29.32 5.50
#